data_ae8a61d8aa36c03645687a15cfed253d
#
_entry.id   ae8a61d8aa36c03645687a15cfed253d
#
_cell.length_a   1.000
_cell.length_b   1.000
_cell.length_c   1.000
_cell.angle_alpha   90.00
_cell.angle_beta   90.00
_cell.angle_gamma   90.00
#
_symmetry.space_group_name_H-M   'P 1'
#
loop_
_entity.id
_entity.type
_entity.pdbx_description
1 polymer ?
#
loop_
_entity_poly.entity_id
_entity_poly.type
_entity_poly.pdbx_seq_one_letter_code
_entity_poly.pdbx_strand_id
1 'polypeptide(L)'
;RQDVTFDQGSFVDKVSSWPKGVTLYSVDLTSATDRFPICLIADVLRGVLSEKYVQAWQDVMIGYPFKTPEGTEVQYSVGNPMGFYSSWGSFALAHHFVVFWCCQELGIPWTRAKYVVLGDDILIGDARLGESYRAKIGSLGVEVSPSKTFVSSELCEFAKRYIYRGTEVTPYPVSSVVGNLGDISLLVPAIWGEGRKGLVPRSGIPGSVGTLYDSLRRRKENCRRAVQRASDCEVATLLFQGTITPVDFVLRSCGAKTPEEFDLYQSFGMDLFSLAVRSIIQKSLEAGSTTLESVIYDDLLKVVNQLRSQKATGWEALDIPLFSVYSSFEDEVQDLHDRGFSEVVAGGNVDFDLLASVVIDPLRESSWGLGRRERSIRGLSRLARACREVGAVLAKGEDFSVYGRFSPPMPMTHTLRMWASGVRPR
;
A
#
# COMPACT_ATOMS: atom_id res chain seq x y z
N ARG A 1 14.64 19.23 6.50
CA ARG A 1 13.22 19.58 6.41
C ARG A 1 12.53 19.12 7.68
N GLN A 2 11.64 19.93 8.22
CA GLN A 2 10.89 19.66 9.45
C GLN A 2 9.58 18.91 9.21
N ASP A 3 9.08 18.94 7.98
CA ASP A 3 7.95 18.15 7.54
C ASP A 3 8.35 16.68 7.37
N VAL A 4 7.55 15.75 7.90
CA VAL A 4 7.77 14.31 7.82
C VAL A 4 6.60 13.58 7.17
N THR A 5 5.75 14.30 6.44
CA THR A 5 4.56 13.74 5.76
C THR A 5 4.91 12.59 4.83
N PHE A 6 6.01 12.69 4.07
CA PHE A 6 6.43 11.68 3.10
C PHE A 6 7.33 10.59 3.68
N ASP A 7 7.97 10.85 4.83
CA ASP A 7 8.81 9.88 5.53
C ASP A 7 8.62 10.01 7.04
N GLN A 8 7.56 9.42 7.53
CA GLN A 8 7.21 9.44 8.95
C GLN A 8 8.28 8.79 9.84
N GLY A 9 9.12 7.91 9.29
CA GLY A 9 10.23 7.29 10.03
C GLY A 9 11.38 8.24 10.32
N SER A 10 11.58 9.24 9.48
CA SER A 10 12.74 10.16 9.58
C SER A 10 12.75 11.07 10.80
N PHE A 11 11.63 11.19 11.53
CA PHE A 11 11.61 12.02 12.73
C PHE A 11 12.48 11.44 13.84
N VAL A 12 12.63 10.12 13.93
CA VAL A 12 13.48 9.45 14.93
C VAL A 12 14.92 9.91 14.78
N ASP A 13 15.44 9.94 13.56
CA ASP A 13 16.79 10.41 13.27
C ASP A 13 16.96 11.90 13.58
N LYS A 14 15.94 12.70 13.24
CA LYS A 14 15.93 14.13 13.55
C LYS A 14 15.98 14.37 15.06
N VAL A 15 15.09 13.73 15.82
CA VAL A 15 15.03 13.86 17.28
C VAL A 15 16.34 13.36 17.94
N SER A 16 16.88 12.25 17.43
CA SER A 16 18.15 11.72 17.92
C SER A 16 19.35 12.64 17.64
N SER A 17 19.25 13.52 16.63
CA SER A 17 20.27 14.54 16.32
C SER A 17 20.20 15.77 17.23
N TRP A 18 19.13 15.96 17.99
CA TRP A 18 18.99 17.07 18.91
C TRP A 18 19.87 16.89 20.15
N PRO A 19 20.30 17.97 20.81
CA PRO A 19 21.12 17.85 22.02
C PRO A 19 20.44 17.01 23.09
N LYS A 20 21.20 16.18 23.79
CA LYS A 20 20.68 15.43 24.95
C LYS A 20 20.19 16.35 26.04
N GLY A 21 19.07 16.00 26.69
CA GLY A 21 18.48 16.78 27.77
C GLY A 21 17.72 18.04 27.32
N VAL A 22 17.50 18.21 26.00
CA VAL A 22 16.63 19.28 25.52
C VAL A 22 15.17 19.00 25.95
N THR A 23 14.47 20.06 26.34
CA THR A 23 13.05 19.96 26.70
C THR A 23 12.23 19.70 25.44
N LEU A 24 11.50 18.60 25.43
CA LEU A 24 10.66 18.12 24.32
C LEU A 24 9.18 18.39 24.65
N TYR A 25 8.50 19.05 23.74
CA TYR A 25 7.06 19.32 23.80
C TYR A 25 6.36 18.43 22.79
N SER A 26 5.73 17.35 23.25
CA SER A 26 4.81 16.54 22.45
C SER A 26 3.43 17.15 22.57
N VAL A 27 2.90 17.72 21.49
CA VAL A 27 1.64 18.48 21.53
C VAL A 27 0.63 17.85 20.59
N ASP A 28 -0.54 17.51 21.13
CA ASP A 28 -1.70 16.99 20.40
C ASP A 28 -2.81 18.05 20.41
N LEU A 29 -3.33 18.38 19.23
CA LEU A 29 -4.38 19.37 19.07
C LEU A 29 -5.77 18.73 19.14
N THR A 30 -6.66 19.31 19.93
CA THR A 30 -8.05 18.84 20.02
C THR A 30 -8.85 19.34 18.83
N SER A 31 -9.47 18.40 18.07
CA SER A 31 -10.31 18.73 16.91
C SER A 31 -9.64 19.71 15.95
N ALA A 32 -8.37 19.45 15.63
CA ALA A 32 -7.52 20.37 14.89
C ALA A 32 -8.16 20.86 13.59
N THR A 33 -8.70 19.95 12.77
CA THR A 33 -9.34 20.30 11.49
C THR A 33 -10.60 21.14 11.65
N ASP A 34 -11.36 20.96 12.74
CA ASP A 34 -12.59 21.71 12.99
C ASP A 34 -12.33 23.08 13.62
N ARG A 35 -11.19 23.27 14.25
CA ARG A 35 -10.86 24.46 15.05
C ARG A 35 -9.77 25.33 14.46
N PHE A 36 -8.90 24.79 13.63
CA PHE A 36 -7.83 25.57 13.02
C PHE A 36 -8.39 26.57 12.01
N PRO A 37 -8.14 27.89 12.16
CA PRO A 37 -8.84 28.90 11.36
C PRO A 37 -8.56 28.79 9.87
N ILE A 38 -9.59 28.53 9.07
CA ILE A 38 -9.49 28.45 7.61
C ILE A 38 -9.04 29.78 6.99
N CYS A 39 -9.35 30.92 7.64
CA CYS A 39 -8.85 32.21 7.20
C CYS A 39 -7.32 32.29 7.26
N LEU A 40 -6.69 31.75 8.31
CA LEU A 40 -5.24 31.67 8.40
C LEU A 40 -4.66 30.76 7.32
N ILE A 41 -5.31 29.62 7.05
CA ILE A 41 -4.90 28.73 5.96
C ILE A 41 -4.95 29.48 4.63
N ALA A 42 -6.05 30.21 4.37
CA ALA A 42 -6.22 31.01 3.17
C ALA A 42 -5.16 32.10 3.05
N ASP A 43 -4.82 32.81 4.12
CA ASP A 43 -3.79 33.85 4.11
C ASP A 43 -2.41 33.27 3.77
N VAL A 44 -2.08 32.10 4.31
CA VAL A 44 -0.84 31.40 3.97
C VAL A 44 -0.84 30.97 2.49
N LEU A 45 -1.98 30.48 1.97
CA LEU A 45 -2.10 30.10 0.57
C LEU A 45 -1.98 31.32 -0.37
N ARG A 46 -2.46 32.52 0.02
CA ARG A 46 -2.27 33.77 -0.75
C ARG A 46 -0.81 34.14 -0.95
N GLY A 47 0.06 33.68 -0.07
CA GLY A 47 1.51 33.86 -0.22
C GLY A 47 2.11 33.10 -1.40
N VAL A 48 1.42 32.07 -1.93
CA VAL A 48 1.93 31.19 -3.00
C VAL A 48 0.95 31.01 -4.17
N LEU A 49 -0.32 31.35 -4.01
CA LEU A 49 -1.39 31.19 -5.01
C LEU A 49 -2.08 32.55 -5.27
N SER A 50 -2.76 32.67 -6.41
CA SER A 50 -3.52 33.89 -6.72
C SER A 50 -4.75 34.02 -5.84
N GLU A 51 -5.17 35.24 -5.53
CA GLU A 51 -6.36 35.57 -4.73
C GLU A 51 -7.61 34.84 -5.28
N LYS A 52 -7.80 34.88 -6.61
CA LYS A 52 -8.92 34.20 -7.27
C LYS A 52 -8.95 32.69 -7.01
N TYR A 53 -7.77 32.06 -6.99
CA TYR A 53 -7.67 30.63 -6.70
C TYR A 53 -7.99 30.33 -5.24
N VAL A 54 -7.46 31.15 -4.32
CA VAL A 54 -7.69 30.95 -2.88
C VAL A 54 -9.17 31.16 -2.53
N GLN A 55 -9.82 32.17 -3.13
CA GLN A 55 -11.23 32.39 -2.94
C GLN A 55 -12.06 31.19 -3.43
N ALA A 56 -11.78 30.70 -4.64
CA ALA A 56 -12.45 29.51 -5.17
C ALA A 56 -12.20 28.27 -4.30
N TRP A 57 -10.99 28.13 -3.75
CA TRP A 57 -10.67 27.05 -2.82
C TRP A 57 -11.48 27.15 -1.52
N GLN A 58 -11.62 28.35 -0.93
CA GLN A 58 -12.45 28.56 0.26
C GLN A 58 -13.91 28.26 -0.01
N ASP A 59 -14.44 28.71 -1.17
CA ASP A 59 -15.82 28.45 -1.57
C ASP A 59 -16.10 26.93 -1.69
N VAL A 60 -15.16 26.16 -2.22
CA VAL A 60 -15.27 24.69 -2.29
C VAL A 60 -15.21 24.06 -0.90
N MET A 61 -14.35 24.57 -0.02
CA MET A 61 -14.13 23.99 1.32
C MET A 61 -15.32 24.25 2.27
N ILE A 62 -15.83 25.47 2.31
CA ILE A 62 -16.80 25.89 3.33
C ILE A 62 -17.99 26.68 2.77
N GLY A 63 -18.04 26.93 1.47
CA GLY A 63 -19.10 27.75 0.85
C GLY A 63 -20.46 27.07 0.79
N TYR A 64 -20.51 25.75 0.99
CA TYR A 64 -21.73 24.95 0.90
C TYR A 64 -22.01 24.20 2.20
N PRO A 65 -23.30 24.06 2.59
CA PRO A 65 -23.66 23.24 3.73
C PRO A 65 -23.47 21.75 3.43
N PHE A 66 -23.12 20.98 4.46
CA PHE A 66 -23.02 19.53 4.45
C PHE A 66 -24.28 18.93 5.04
N LYS A 67 -24.76 17.82 4.49
CA LYS A 67 -25.89 17.07 5.03
C LYS A 67 -25.40 15.94 5.92
N THR A 68 -25.89 15.89 7.15
CA THR A 68 -25.66 14.74 8.04
C THR A 68 -26.46 13.52 7.56
N PRO A 69 -26.15 12.31 8.02
CA PRO A 69 -26.97 11.12 7.72
C PRO A 69 -28.45 11.29 8.10
N GLU A 70 -28.72 12.11 9.12
CA GLU A 70 -30.10 12.43 9.60
C GLU A 70 -30.78 13.52 8.75
N GLY A 71 -30.10 14.06 7.74
CA GLY A 71 -30.62 15.08 6.84
C GLY A 71 -30.52 16.52 7.34
N THR A 72 -29.86 16.76 8.49
CA THR A 72 -29.60 18.13 9.00
C THR A 72 -28.50 18.79 8.19
N GLU A 73 -28.64 20.06 7.87
CA GLU A 73 -27.58 20.83 7.22
C GLU A 73 -26.65 21.46 8.27
N VAL A 74 -25.36 21.27 8.07
CA VAL A 74 -24.29 21.85 8.91
C VAL A 74 -23.25 22.53 8.03
N GLN A 75 -22.63 23.60 8.52
CA GLN A 75 -21.62 24.34 7.77
C GLN A 75 -20.42 24.63 8.68
N TYR A 76 -19.23 24.54 8.11
CA TYR A 76 -18.01 24.96 8.81
C TYR A 76 -18.00 26.46 8.97
N SER A 77 -17.72 26.94 10.20
CA SER A 77 -17.58 28.36 10.54
C SER A 77 -16.14 28.77 10.83
N VAL A 78 -15.28 27.84 11.21
CA VAL A 78 -13.89 28.09 11.62
C VAL A 78 -12.92 27.20 10.86
N GLY A 79 -13.08 25.88 10.95
CA GLY A 79 -12.15 24.89 10.43
C GLY A 79 -12.36 24.57 8.95
N ASN A 80 -11.79 23.46 8.53
CA ASN A 80 -11.89 22.94 7.16
C ASN A 80 -12.35 21.48 7.18
N PRO A 81 -13.07 21.02 6.12
CA PRO A 81 -13.66 19.68 6.08
C PRO A 81 -12.58 18.59 6.02
N MET A 82 -12.72 17.60 6.91
CA MET A 82 -11.88 16.43 6.93
C MET A 82 -12.12 15.56 5.69
N GLY A 83 -11.05 15.06 5.07
CA GLY A 83 -11.13 14.17 3.92
C GLY A 83 -11.26 14.86 2.55
N PHE A 84 -11.39 16.18 2.49
CA PHE A 84 -11.36 16.91 1.22
C PHE A 84 -9.93 16.94 0.66
N TYR A 85 -9.82 16.89 -0.67
CA TYR A 85 -8.54 17.09 -1.34
C TYR A 85 -7.96 18.45 -0.94
N SER A 86 -6.64 18.49 -0.71
CA SER A 86 -5.90 19.64 -0.20
C SER A 86 -6.12 20.03 1.27
N SER A 87 -7.18 19.55 1.96
CA SER A 87 -7.42 19.86 3.37
C SER A 87 -6.19 19.59 4.25
N TRP A 88 -5.66 18.39 4.16
CA TRP A 88 -4.46 17.99 4.90
C TRP A 88 -3.22 18.80 4.53
N GLY A 89 -2.95 18.96 3.24
CA GLY A 89 -1.74 19.67 2.77
C GLY A 89 -1.76 21.16 3.13
N SER A 90 -2.90 21.83 2.96
CA SER A 90 -3.05 23.25 3.31
C SER A 90 -2.99 23.48 4.80
N PHE A 91 -3.61 22.59 5.60
CA PHE A 91 -3.49 22.61 7.07
C PHE A 91 -2.04 22.43 7.51
N ALA A 92 -1.31 21.42 7.00
CA ALA A 92 0.09 21.19 7.37
C ALA A 92 0.97 22.42 7.04
N LEU A 93 0.74 23.05 5.87
CA LEU A 93 1.46 24.25 5.49
C LEU A 93 1.20 25.42 6.47
N ALA A 94 -0.06 25.63 6.84
CA ALA A 94 -0.43 26.68 7.81
C ALA A 94 0.08 26.34 9.23
N HIS A 95 0.14 25.06 9.60
CA HIS A 95 0.73 24.63 10.86
C HIS A 95 2.23 24.95 10.92
N HIS A 96 2.97 24.69 9.86
CA HIS A 96 4.36 25.14 9.73
C HIS A 96 4.49 26.68 9.82
N PHE A 97 3.55 27.41 9.24
CA PHE A 97 3.54 28.87 9.33
C PHE A 97 3.36 29.36 10.78
N VAL A 98 2.53 28.71 11.59
CA VAL A 98 2.39 29.06 13.01
C VAL A 98 3.74 28.90 13.74
N VAL A 99 4.46 27.83 13.48
CA VAL A 99 5.81 27.63 14.06
C VAL A 99 6.79 28.69 13.54
N PHE A 100 6.75 29.00 12.25
CA PHE A 100 7.55 30.08 11.67
C PHE A 100 7.25 31.42 12.34
N TRP A 101 5.98 31.75 12.57
CA TRP A 101 5.55 32.96 13.25
C TRP A 101 6.14 33.03 14.66
N CYS A 102 6.02 31.96 15.45
CA CYS A 102 6.66 31.89 16.78
C CYS A 102 8.19 32.09 16.72
N CYS A 103 8.84 31.50 15.72
CA CYS A 103 10.28 31.67 15.51
C CYS A 103 10.65 33.13 15.23
N GLN A 104 9.86 33.84 14.42
CA GLN A 104 10.11 35.28 14.13
C GLN A 104 9.97 36.11 15.39
N GLU A 105 8.94 35.92 16.21
CA GLU A 105 8.76 36.65 17.47
C GLU A 105 9.89 36.40 18.49
N LEU A 106 10.46 35.19 18.47
CA LEU A 106 11.55 34.80 19.37
C LEU A 106 12.95 35.09 18.81
N GLY A 107 13.07 35.59 17.58
CA GLY A 107 14.37 35.79 16.92
C GLY A 107 15.11 34.47 16.65
N ILE A 108 14.40 33.35 16.54
CA ILE A 108 14.96 32.05 16.22
C ILE A 108 15.00 31.88 14.69
N PRO A 109 16.17 31.64 14.08
CA PRO A 109 16.20 31.29 12.65
C PRO A 109 15.38 30.02 12.37
N TRP A 110 14.29 30.14 11.59
CA TRP A 110 13.38 29.03 11.33
C TRP A 110 14.06 27.80 10.79
N THR A 111 15.09 27.96 9.95
CA THR A 111 15.87 26.84 9.41
C THR A 111 16.64 26.05 10.46
N ARG A 112 16.85 26.62 11.65
CA ARG A 112 17.52 25.98 12.80
C ARG A 112 16.55 25.58 13.92
N ALA A 113 15.27 25.88 13.75
CA ALA A 113 14.24 25.51 14.73
C ALA A 113 14.13 23.98 14.85
N LYS A 114 14.12 23.51 16.10
CA LYS A 114 14.02 22.09 16.42
C LYS A 114 12.57 21.71 16.58
N TYR A 115 11.94 21.29 15.48
CA TYR A 115 10.58 20.77 15.52
C TYR A 115 10.35 19.80 14.36
N VAL A 116 9.32 18.97 14.48
CA VAL A 116 8.78 18.12 13.42
C VAL A 116 7.26 18.20 13.45
N VAL A 117 6.63 18.20 12.27
CA VAL A 117 5.18 18.28 12.09
C VAL A 117 4.72 17.15 11.17
N LEU A 118 3.58 16.55 11.51
CA LEU A 118 2.83 15.63 10.70
C LEU A 118 1.33 15.92 10.88
N GLY A 119 0.78 16.73 9.99
CA GLY A 119 -0.60 17.19 10.11
C GLY A 119 -0.82 17.98 11.40
N ASP A 120 -1.59 17.44 12.32
CA ASP A 120 -1.90 18.00 13.63
C ASP A 120 -0.88 17.64 14.72
N ASP A 121 -0.13 16.56 14.54
CA ASP A 121 0.93 16.19 15.48
C ASP A 121 2.14 17.11 15.34
N ILE A 122 2.66 17.58 16.46
CA ILE A 122 3.88 18.38 16.52
C ILE A 122 4.76 17.99 17.70
N LEU A 123 6.06 17.89 17.46
CA LEU A 123 7.08 17.76 18.49
C LEU A 123 8.07 18.92 18.37
N ILE A 124 8.30 19.64 19.48
CA ILE A 124 9.21 20.78 19.55
C ILE A 124 10.31 20.50 20.56
N GLY A 125 11.58 20.70 20.15
CA GLY A 125 12.78 20.48 20.97
C GLY A 125 13.43 21.79 21.41
N ASP A 126 12.64 22.80 21.79
CA ASP A 126 13.10 24.08 22.37
C ASP A 126 12.02 24.61 23.30
N ALA A 127 12.38 24.89 24.57
CA ALA A 127 11.41 25.28 25.59
C ALA A 127 10.73 26.63 25.26
N ARG A 128 11.48 27.63 24.78
CA ARG A 128 10.92 28.93 24.43
C ARG A 128 9.95 28.84 23.27
N LEU A 129 10.34 28.06 22.25
CA LEU A 129 9.50 27.81 21.07
C LEU A 129 8.25 27.02 21.46
N GLY A 130 8.38 25.98 22.32
CA GLY A 130 7.25 25.17 22.78
C GLY A 130 6.21 25.98 23.55
N GLU A 131 6.62 26.84 24.46
CA GLU A 131 5.71 27.74 25.20
C GLU A 131 5.07 28.78 24.27
N SER A 132 5.84 29.42 23.39
CA SER A 132 5.32 30.37 22.42
C SER A 132 4.31 29.74 21.50
N TYR A 133 4.58 28.50 20.99
CA TYR A 133 3.68 27.75 20.15
C TYR A 133 2.36 27.44 20.86
N ARG A 134 2.39 26.94 22.10
CA ARG A 134 1.19 26.64 22.90
C ARG A 134 0.32 27.87 23.11
N ALA A 135 0.94 29.01 23.47
CA ALA A 135 0.24 30.26 23.61
C ALA A 135 -0.40 30.73 22.28
N LYS A 136 0.35 30.63 21.18
CA LYS A 136 -0.10 31.04 19.84
C LYS A 136 -1.29 30.20 19.37
N ILE A 137 -1.20 28.88 19.47
CA ILE A 137 -2.28 27.94 19.08
C ILE A 137 -3.54 28.22 19.90
N GLY A 138 -3.40 28.43 21.22
CA GLY A 138 -4.54 28.82 22.08
C GLY A 138 -5.18 30.13 21.65
N SER A 139 -4.38 31.15 21.27
CA SER A 139 -4.89 32.44 20.77
C SER A 139 -5.64 32.33 19.43
N LEU A 140 -5.35 31.31 18.67
CA LEU A 140 -6.07 30.96 17.41
C LEU A 140 -7.39 30.19 17.65
N GLY A 141 -7.73 29.89 18.91
CA GLY A 141 -8.93 29.15 19.27
C GLY A 141 -8.80 27.62 19.09
N VAL A 142 -7.58 27.12 18.96
CA VAL A 142 -7.31 25.68 18.89
C VAL A 142 -6.85 25.20 20.26
N GLU A 143 -7.58 24.23 20.81
CA GLU A 143 -7.26 23.68 22.12
C GLU A 143 -6.18 22.60 22.02
N VAL A 144 -5.29 22.60 23.00
CA VAL A 144 -4.28 21.57 23.19
C VAL A 144 -4.85 20.50 24.12
N SER A 145 -4.80 19.23 23.73
CA SER A 145 -5.28 18.10 24.53
C SER A 145 -4.41 17.91 25.79
N PRO A 146 -4.92 18.17 27.01
CA PRO A 146 -4.11 18.02 28.23
C PRO A 146 -3.69 16.58 28.53
N SER A 147 -4.51 15.62 28.11
CA SER A 147 -4.27 14.18 28.36
C SER A 147 -3.24 13.55 27.43
N LYS A 148 -3.01 14.17 26.27
CA LYS A 148 -2.09 13.65 25.25
C LYS A 148 -0.86 14.55 25.05
N THR A 149 -0.88 15.75 25.62
CA THR A 149 0.24 16.68 25.55
C THR A 149 1.09 16.57 26.79
N PHE A 150 2.38 16.41 26.62
CA PHE A 150 3.32 16.40 27.75
C PHE A 150 4.66 17.03 27.40
N VAL A 151 5.38 17.42 28.42
CA VAL A 151 6.69 18.04 28.32
C VAL A 151 7.69 17.21 29.13
N SER A 152 8.77 16.78 28.48
CA SER A 152 9.78 15.95 29.12
C SER A 152 11.15 16.19 28.48
N SER A 153 12.23 15.97 29.24
CA SER A 153 13.60 15.94 28.72
C SER A 153 14.07 14.54 28.30
N GLU A 154 13.27 13.51 28.55
CA GLU A 154 13.67 12.13 28.34
C GLU A 154 12.75 11.35 27.38
N LEU A 155 11.46 11.69 27.37
CA LEU A 155 10.43 10.99 26.62
C LEU A 155 9.75 11.95 25.67
N CYS A 156 9.51 11.53 24.44
CA CYS A 156 8.58 12.19 23.53
C CYS A 156 7.68 11.18 22.81
N GLU A 157 6.52 11.66 22.45
CA GLU A 157 5.59 10.98 21.57
C GLU A 157 5.37 11.82 20.31
N PHE A 158 5.37 11.19 19.15
CA PHE A 158 5.05 11.80 17.88
C PHE A 158 4.54 10.73 16.91
N ALA A 159 3.41 10.98 16.30
CA ALA A 159 2.76 10.05 15.36
C ALA A 159 2.59 8.64 15.97
N LYS A 160 2.16 8.56 17.24
CA LYS A 160 1.98 7.33 18.03
C LYS A 160 3.26 6.49 18.22
N ARG A 161 4.41 7.10 18.05
CA ARG A 161 5.71 6.50 18.34
C ARG A 161 6.35 7.19 19.54
N TYR A 162 6.93 6.40 20.42
CA TYR A 162 7.52 6.85 21.67
C TYR A 162 9.04 6.71 21.63
N ILE A 163 9.75 7.77 21.96
CA ILE A 163 11.22 7.77 22.05
C ILE A 163 11.59 8.12 23.49
N TYR A 164 12.28 7.21 24.17
CA TYR A 164 12.82 7.38 25.50
C TYR A 164 14.33 7.45 25.45
N ARG A 165 14.92 8.56 25.87
CA ARG A 165 16.37 8.82 25.87
C ARG A 165 17.05 8.50 24.53
N GLY A 166 16.38 8.83 23.42
CA GLY A 166 16.88 8.61 22.08
C GLY A 166 16.66 7.19 21.53
N THR A 167 16.05 6.29 22.30
CA THR A 167 15.70 4.93 21.86
C THR A 167 14.20 4.82 21.66
N GLU A 168 13.78 4.25 20.54
CA GLU A 168 12.36 4.00 20.29
C GLU A 168 11.84 2.88 21.20
N VAL A 169 10.79 3.19 21.97
CA VAL A 169 10.11 2.28 22.91
C VAL A 169 8.64 2.10 22.56
N THR A 170 8.27 2.38 21.33
CA THR A 170 6.89 2.22 20.84
C THR A 170 6.38 0.82 21.11
N PRO A 171 5.18 0.65 21.70
CA PRO A 171 4.60 -0.68 21.95
C PRO A 171 4.47 -1.51 20.68
N TYR A 172 4.59 -2.83 20.83
CA TYR A 172 4.35 -3.77 19.73
C TYR A 172 2.90 -3.67 19.25
N PRO A 173 2.63 -3.57 17.93
CA PRO A 173 1.30 -3.34 17.39
C PRO A 173 0.44 -4.61 17.37
N VAL A 174 0.09 -5.13 18.54
CA VAL A 174 -0.65 -6.39 18.71
C VAL A 174 -1.94 -6.39 17.89
N SER A 175 -2.70 -5.30 17.88
CA SER A 175 -3.95 -5.18 17.12
C SER A 175 -3.74 -5.32 15.62
N SER A 176 -2.67 -4.74 15.08
CA SER A 176 -2.31 -4.86 13.66
C SER A 176 -1.92 -6.30 13.32
N VAL A 177 -1.15 -6.95 14.19
CA VAL A 177 -0.74 -8.35 14.00
C VAL A 177 -1.96 -9.28 14.06
N VAL A 178 -2.82 -9.12 15.05
CA VAL A 178 -4.04 -9.95 15.22
C VAL A 178 -5.02 -9.72 14.07
N GLY A 179 -5.24 -8.48 13.66
CA GLY A 179 -6.12 -8.13 12.54
C GLY A 179 -5.67 -8.72 11.19
N ASN A 180 -4.37 -8.96 11.03
CA ASN A 180 -3.79 -9.47 9.78
C ASN A 180 -3.45 -10.97 9.81
N LEU A 181 -3.88 -11.72 10.82
CA LEU A 181 -3.62 -13.17 10.93
C LEU A 181 -4.13 -13.99 9.73
N GLY A 182 -5.15 -13.51 9.03
CA GLY A 182 -5.70 -14.16 7.84
C GLY A 182 -4.92 -13.86 6.55
N ASP A 183 -4.11 -12.80 6.53
CA ASP A 183 -3.38 -12.33 5.36
C ASP A 183 -1.88 -12.15 5.65
N ILE A 184 -1.09 -13.15 5.26
CA ILE A 184 0.36 -13.16 5.45
C ILE A 184 1.04 -11.96 4.75
N SER A 185 0.49 -11.47 3.64
CA SER A 185 1.06 -10.34 2.90
C SER A 185 0.92 -9.00 3.63
N LEU A 186 -0.01 -8.90 4.57
CA LEU A 186 -0.17 -7.76 5.48
C LEU A 186 0.53 -8.01 6.83
N LEU A 187 0.52 -9.26 7.31
CA LEU A 187 1.15 -9.66 8.57
C LEU A 187 2.68 -9.47 8.54
N VAL A 188 3.33 -9.89 7.45
CA VAL A 188 4.80 -9.80 7.32
C VAL A 188 5.28 -8.36 7.35
N PRO A 189 4.73 -7.39 6.59
CA PRO A 189 5.10 -5.97 6.72
C PRO A 189 4.86 -5.38 8.11
N ALA A 190 3.81 -5.81 8.81
CA ALA A 190 3.53 -5.37 10.18
C ALA A 190 4.65 -5.82 11.14
N ILE A 191 5.06 -7.09 11.05
CA ILE A 191 6.17 -7.64 11.85
C ILE A 191 7.52 -7.03 11.42
N TRP A 192 7.72 -6.80 10.11
CA TRP A 192 8.94 -6.18 9.56
C TRP A 192 9.17 -4.77 10.12
N GLY A 193 8.12 -3.97 10.24
CA GLY A 193 8.21 -2.65 10.86
C GLY A 193 8.83 -2.69 12.26
N GLU A 194 8.53 -3.75 13.02
CA GLU A 194 9.07 -3.97 14.37
C GLU A 194 10.52 -4.46 14.36
N GLY A 195 10.98 -5.07 13.28
CA GLY A 195 12.37 -5.48 13.12
C GLY A 195 13.35 -4.31 13.15
N ARG A 196 12.94 -3.16 12.62
CA ARG A 196 13.73 -1.91 12.69
C ARG A 196 13.90 -1.40 14.12
N LYS A 197 13.01 -1.78 15.04
CA LYS A 197 13.05 -1.44 16.46
C LYS A 197 13.83 -2.47 17.30
N GLY A 198 14.43 -3.49 16.66
CA GLY A 198 15.11 -4.59 17.35
C GLY A 198 14.18 -5.61 18.02
N LEU A 199 12.87 -5.57 17.72
CA LEU A 199 11.85 -6.41 18.34
C LEU A 199 11.56 -7.71 17.55
N VAL A 200 12.34 -8.01 16.51
CA VAL A 200 12.20 -9.26 15.76
C VAL A 200 12.95 -10.37 16.48
N PRO A 201 12.31 -11.52 16.72
CA PRO A 201 12.98 -12.68 17.30
C PRO A 201 14.18 -13.17 16.47
N ARG A 202 15.12 -13.87 17.13
CA ARG A 202 16.29 -14.47 16.46
C ARG A 202 15.94 -15.43 15.33
N SER A 203 14.72 -16.00 15.34
CA SER A 203 14.19 -16.86 14.28
C SER A 203 13.81 -16.13 12.98
N GLY A 204 13.90 -14.79 12.96
CA GLY A 204 13.45 -13.98 11.83
C GLY A 204 11.92 -13.91 11.70
N ILE A 205 11.45 -13.27 10.62
CA ILE A 205 10.02 -13.06 10.37
C ILE A 205 9.27 -14.38 10.10
N PRO A 206 9.78 -15.29 9.24
CA PRO A 206 9.10 -16.57 9.01
C PRO A 206 8.97 -17.41 10.27
N GLY A 207 10.02 -17.44 11.09
CA GLY A 207 9.99 -18.12 12.38
C GLY A 207 8.99 -17.51 13.37
N SER A 208 8.88 -16.18 13.40
CA SER A 208 7.89 -15.47 14.21
C SER A 208 6.46 -15.82 13.80
N VAL A 209 6.19 -15.87 12.49
CA VAL A 209 4.89 -16.29 11.95
C VAL A 209 4.60 -17.75 12.33
N GLY A 210 5.60 -18.62 12.21
CA GLY A 210 5.47 -20.02 12.62
C GLY A 210 5.09 -20.17 14.09
N THR A 211 5.81 -19.50 14.98
CA THR A 211 5.53 -19.50 16.43
C THR A 211 4.14 -18.94 16.75
N LEU A 212 3.73 -17.86 16.06
CA LEU A 212 2.42 -17.27 16.22
C LEU A 212 1.31 -18.26 15.83
N TYR A 213 1.43 -18.92 14.68
CA TYR A 213 0.44 -19.89 14.21
C TYR A 213 0.40 -21.15 15.09
N ASP A 214 1.54 -21.58 15.62
CA ASP A 214 1.61 -22.70 16.55
C ASP A 214 0.95 -22.35 17.88
N SER A 215 1.18 -21.15 18.42
CA SER A 215 0.53 -20.64 19.62
C SER A 215 -1.00 -20.58 19.50
N LEU A 216 -1.51 -20.34 18.29
CA LEU A 216 -2.94 -20.38 17.96
C LEU A 216 -3.47 -21.82 17.74
N ARG A 217 -2.68 -22.85 18.04
CA ARG A 217 -3.02 -24.28 17.87
C ARG A 217 -3.52 -24.63 16.48
N ARG A 218 -2.95 -23.98 15.44
CA ARG A 218 -3.24 -24.30 14.05
C ARG A 218 -2.62 -25.65 13.66
N ARG A 219 -3.20 -26.32 12.65
CA ARG A 219 -2.65 -27.58 12.14
C ARG A 219 -1.21 -27.37 11.65
N LYS A 220 -0.30 -28.32 11.91
CA LYS A 220 1.13 -28.25 11.52
C LYS A 220 1.34 -27.91 10.04
N GLU A 221 0.49 -28.44 9.17
CA GLU A 221 0.54 -28.11 7.74
C GLU A 221 0.25 -26.64 7.46
N ASN A 222 -0.75 -26.04 8.13
CA ASN A 222 -1.06 -24.62 8.00
C ASN A 222 0.08 -23.74 8.54
N CYS A 223 0.73 -24.17 9.62
CA CYS A 223 1.93 -23.49 10.13
C CYS A 223 3.06 -23.52 9.12
N ARG A 224 3.35 -24.68 8.50
CA ARG A 224 4.39 -24.79 7.45
C ARG A 224 4.07 -23.90 6.24
N ARG A 225 2.82 -23.92 5.77
CA ARG A 225 2.37 -23.06 4.67
C ARG A 225 2.49 -21.57 5.03
N ALA A 226 2.16 -21.19 6.27
CA ALA A 226 2.28 -19.81 6.72
C ALA A 226 3.74 -19.36 6.78
N VAL A 227 4.65 -20.19 7.31
CA VAL A 227 6.09 -19.94 7.33
C VAL A 227 6.63 -19.76 5.91
N GLN A 228 6.26 -20.65 4.99
CA GLN A 228 6.72 -20.54 3.60
C GLN A 228 6.20 -19.25 2.93
N ARG A 229 4.93 -18.91 3.10
CA ARG A 229 4.38 -17.65 2.59
C ARG A 229 5.05 -16.44 3.22
N ALA A 230 5.38 -16.50 4.51
CA ALA A 230 6.10 -15.43 5.19
C ALA A 230 7.51 -15.26 4.62
N SER A 231 8.21 -16.35 4.30
CA SER A 231 9.50 -16.31 3.62
C SER A 231 9.38 -15.67 2.22
N ASP A 232 8.37 -16.07 1.44
CA ASP A 232 8.10 -15.48 0.13
C ASP A 232 7.86 -13.95 0.24
N CYS A 233 7.08 -13.51 1.24
CA CYS A 233 6.83 -12.09 1.48
C CYS A 233 8.07 -11.34 1.99
N GLU A 234 8.91 -11.98 2.81
CA GLU A 234 10.17 -11.38 3.28
C GLU A 234 11.11 -11.11 2.11
N VAL A 235 11.33 -12.09 1.26
CA VAL A 235 12.18 -11.95 0.06
C VAL A 235 11.61 -10.90 -0.90
N ALA A 236 10.28 -10.88 -1.08
CA ALA A 236 9.57 -9.87 -1.85
C ALA A 236 9.79 -8.45 -1.30
N THR A 237 9.76 -8.30 0.02
CA THR A 237 9.99 -7.00 0.68
C THR A 237 11.42 -6.52 0.46
N LEU A 238 12.41 -7.40 0.56
CA LEU A 238 13.81 -7.07 0.32
C LEU A 238 14.06 -6.61 -1.12
N LEU A 239 13.46 -7.28 -2.10
CA LEU A 239 13.57 -6.87 -3.51
C LEU A 239 12.89 -5.53 -3.75
N PHE A 240 11.66 -5.34 -3.25
CA PHE A 240 10.92 -4.08 -3.38
C PHE A 240 11.66 -2.88 -2.79
N GLN A 241 12.44 -3.10 -1.72
CA GLN A 241 13.26 -2.07 -1.08
C GLN A 241 14.62 -1.85 -1.78
N GLY A 242 14.93 -2.62 -2.81
CA GLY A 242 16.23 -2.58 -3.48
C GLY A 242 17.39 -3.09 -2.61
N THR A 243 17.09 -3.85 -1.55
CA THR A 243 18.10 -4.40 -0.63
C THR A 243 18.82 -5.62 -1.23
N ILE A 244 18.16 -6.33 -2.12
CA ILE A 244 18.69 -7.48 -2.85
C ILE A 244 18.52 -7.30 -4.36
N THR A 245 19.37 -7.96 -5.14
CA THR A 245 19.24 -8.00 -6.61
C THR A 245 18.18 -9.01 -7.05
N PRO A 246 17.69 -8.94 -8.31
CA PRO A 246 16.79 -9.97 -8.87
C PRO A 246 17.39 -11.37 -8.83
N VAL A 247 18.71 -11.53 -9.02
CA VAL A 247 19.38 -12.81 -8.90
C VAL A 247 19.37 -13.33 -7.46
N ASP A 248 19.68 -12.46 -6.47
CA ASP A 248 19.57 -12.82 -5.06
C ASP A 248 18.14 -13.21 -4.67
N PHE A 249 17.16 -12.54 -5.27
CA PHE A 249 15.75 -12.87 -5.07
C PHE A 249 15.43 -14.29 -5.56
N VAL A 250 15.92 -14.67 -6.73
CA VAL A 250 15.77 -16.04 -7.26
C VAL A 250 16.42 -17.05 -6.32
N LEU A 251 17.68 -16.83 -5.95
CA LEU A 251 18.45 -17.75 -5.08
C LEU A 251 17.74 -17.96 -3.73
N ARG A 252 17.29 -16.88 -3.10
CA ARG A 252 16.57 -16.94 -1.82
C ARG A 252 15.20 -17.60 -1.96
N SER A 253 14.48 -17.34 -3.05
CA SER A 253 13.17 -17.92 -3.32
C SER A 253 13.25 -19.42 -3.57
N CYS A 254 14.25 -19.89 -4.30
CA CYS A 254 14.49 -21.32 -4.55
C CYS A 254 14.92 -22.05 -3.27
N GLY A 255 15.53 -21.33 -2.32
CA GLY A 255 15.91 -21.90 -1.03
C GLY A 255 17.03 -22.92 -1.16
N ALA A 256 18.07 -22.62 -1.95
CA ALA A 256 19.27 -23.44 -2.12
C ALA A 256 19.86 -23.83 -0.76
N LYS A 257 20.10 -25.11 -0.56
CA LYS A 257 20.61 -25.68 0.69
C LYS A 257 22.03 -26.21 0.56
N THR A 258 22.43 -26.57 -0.65
CA THR A 258 23.78 -27.09 -0.95
C THR A 258 24.53 -26.14 -1.88
N PRO A 259 25.85 -26.12 -1.88
CA PRO A 259 26.64 -25.35 -2.82
C PRO A 259 26.29 -25.63 -4.28
N GLU A 260 26.03 -26.90 -4.61
CA GLU A 260 25.68 -27.34 -5.96
C GLU A 260 24.33 -26.77 -6.40
N GLU A 261 23.33 -26.74 -5.50
CA GLU A 261 22.02 -26.08 -5.77
C GLU A 261 22.19 -24.57 -5.93
N PHE A 262 23.06 -23.94 -5.13
CA PHE A 262 23.36 -22.52 -5.25
C PHE A 262 23.97 -22.20 -6.60
N ASP A 263 25.01 -22.92 -7.01
CA ASP A 263 25.68 -22.75 -8.30
C ASP A 263 24.71 -23.00 -9.46
N LEU A 264 23.85 -24.01 -9.35
CA LEU A 264 22.82 -24.32 -10.35
C LEU A 264 21.84 -23.16 -10.50
N TYR A 265 21.23 -22.68 -9.43
CA TYR A 265 20.28 -21.55 -9.49
C TYR A 265 20.94 -20.24 -9.91
N GLN A 266 22.19 -20.02 -9.53
CA GLN A 266 22.96 -18.87 -9.96
C GLN A 266 23.25 -18.90 -11.46
N SER A 267 23.52 -20.08 -12.03
CA SER A 267 23.76 -20.24 -13.47
C SER A 267 22.52 -19.89 -14.31
N PHE A 268 21.31 -20.15 -13.79
CA PHE A 268 20.07 -19.75 -14.44
C PHE A 268 19.73 -18.27 -14.23
N GLY A 269 20.10 -17.67 -13.10
CA GLY A 269 20.02 -16.25 -12.81
C GLY A 269 18.71 -15.59 -13.28
N MET A 270 18.84 -14.64 -14.22
CA MET A 270 17.72 -13.89 -14.78
C MET A 270 16.80 -14.72 -15.68
N ASP A 271 17.27 -15.82 -16.28
CA ASP A 271 16.41 -16.69 -17.11
C ASP A 271 15.35 -17.37 -16.23
N LEU A 272 15.74 -17.84 -15.04
CA LEU A 272 14.79 -18.42 -14.09
C LEU A 272 13.77 -17.39 -13.62
N PHE A 273 14.21 -16.16 -13.34
CA PHE A 273 13.32 -15.05 -13.01
C PHE A 273 12.31 -14.80 -14.13
N SER A 274 12.78 -14.72 -15.37
CA SER A 274 11.99 -14.51 -16.56
C SER A 274 10.97 -15.64 -16.77
N LEU A 275 11.37 -16.90 -16.60
CA LEU A 275 10.48 -18.05 -16.69
C LEU A 275 9.40 -18.02 -15.59
N ALA A 276 9.75 -17.61 -14.38
CA ALA A 276 8.80 -17.48 -13.30
C ALA A 276 7.76 -16.39 -13.58
N VAL A 277 8.15 -15.24 -14.13
CA VAL A 277 7.23 -14.17 -14.57
C VAL A 277 6.28 -14.71 -15.63
N ARG A 278 6.79 -15.38 -16.67
CA ARG A 278 5.94 -16.01 -17.72
C ARG A 278 4.93 -16.99 -17.15
N SER A 279 5.37 -17.86 -16.23
CA SER A 279 4.49 -18.85 -15.61
C SER A 279 3.32 -18.20 -14.85
N ILE A 280 3.56 -17.05 -14.21
CA ILE A 280 2.48 -16.34 -13.49
C ILE A 280 1.53 -15.67 -14.47
N ILE A 281 2.05 -14.97 -15.47
CA ILE A 281 1.24 -14.33 -16.52
C ILE A 281 0.32 -15.38 -17.14
N GLN A 282 0.89 -16.49 -17.60
CA GLN A 282 0.12 -17.57 -18.20
C GLN A 282 -1.00 -18.10 -17.28
N LYS A 283 -0.67 -18.42 -16.01
CA LYS A 283 -1.66 -18.90 -15.04
C LYS A 283 -2.76 -17.86 -14.75
N SER A 284 -2.41 -16.58 -14.72
CA SER A 284 -3.37 -15.50 -14.50
C SER A 284 -4.32 -15.34 -15.69
N LEU A 285 -3.78 -15.43 -16.90
CA LEU A 285 -4.55 -15.34 -18.14
C LEU A 285 -5.49 -16.53 -18.30
N GLU A 286 -5.01 -17.75 -18.05
CA GLU A 286 -5.84 -18.97 -18.07
C GLU A 286 -7.00 -18.87 -17.06
N ALA A 287 -6.72 -18.41 -15.85
CA ALA A 287 -7.74 -18.23 -14.82
C ALA A 287 -8.77 -17.14 -15.20
N GLY A 288 -8.30 -16.04 -15.77
CA GLY A 288 -9.16 -14.94 -16.25
C GLY A 288 -10.04 -15.37 -17.41
N SER A 289 -9.49 -16.07 -18.40
CA SER A 289 -10.22 -16.62 -19.55
C SER A 289 -11.34 -17.57 -19.10
N THR A 290 -11.04 -18.53 -18.21
CA THR A 290 -12.03 -19.48 -17.69
C THR A 290 -13.17 -18.77 -16.94
N THR A 291 -12.84 -17.72 -16.17
CA THR A 291 -13.84 -16.94 -15.44
C THR A 291 -14.75 -16.17 -16.40
N LEU A 292 -14.18 -15.52 -17.41
CA LEU A 292 -14.92 -14.76 -18.41
C LEU A 292 -15.84 -15.68 -19.23
N GLU A 293 -15.34 -16.83 -19.66
CA GLU A 293 -16.14 -17.85 -20.37
C GLU A 293 -17.35 -18.30 -19.55
N SER A 294 -17.18 -18.51 -18.24
CA SER A 294 -18.29 -18.87 -17.34
C SER A 294 -19.33 -17.76 -17.25
N VAL A 295 -18.92 -16.49 -17.14
CA VAL A 295 -19.82 -15.34 -17.08
C VAL A 295 -20.61 -15.19 -18.37
N ILE A 296 -19.93 -15.28 -19.52
CA ILE A 296 -20.58 -15.22 -20.85
C ILE A 296 -21.60 -16.35 -21.00
N TYR A 297 -21.25 -17.59 -20.62
CA TYR A 297 -22.16 -18.73 -20.68
C TYR A 297 -23.42 -18.49 -19.85
N ASP A 298 -23.27 -18.03 -18.59
CA ASP A 298 -24.39 -17.79 -17.68
C ASP A 298 -25.31 -16.66 -18.19
N ASP A 299 -24.76 -15.61 -18.79
CA ASP A 299 -25.55 -14.51 -19.36
C ASP A 299 -26.26 -14.92 -20.66
N LEU A 300 -25.60 -15.69 -21.53
CA LEU A 300 -26.27 -16.28 -22.71
C LEU A 300 -27.42 -17.20 -22.28
N LEU A 301 -27.25 -17.97 -21.23
CA LEU A 301 -28.31 -18.82 -20.68
C LEU A 301 -29.50 -18.00 -20.17
N LYS A 302 -29.28 -16.86 -19.53
CA LYS A 302 -30.34 -15.93 -19.10
C LYS A 302 -31.11 -15.39 -20.31
N VAL A 303 -30.42 -14.95 -21.36
CA VAL A 303 -31.05 -14.47 -22.61
C VAL A 303 -31.92 -15.53 -23.24
N VAL A 304 -31.41 -16.77 -23.38
CA VAL A 304 -32.19 -17.87 -23.92
C VAL A 304 -33.43 -18.18 -23.10
N ASN A 305 -33.32 -18.17 -21.79
CA ASN A 305 -34.46 -18.40 -20.90
C ASN A 305 -35.50 -17.25 -20.99
N GLN A 306 -35.07 -16.01 -21.18
CA GLN A 306 -35.95 -14.87 -21.44
C GLN A 306 -36.69 -15.03 -22.77
N LEU A 307 -36.00 -15.40 -23.85
CA LEU A 307 -36.59 -15.69 -25.15
C LEU A 307 -37.61 -16.83 -25.09
N ARG A 308 -37.27 -17.94 -24.40
CA ARG A 308 -38.17 -19.10 -24.21
C ARG A 308 -39.43 -18.73 -23.39
N SER A 309 -39.34 -17.78 -22.49
CA SER A 309 -40.45 -17.32 -21.66
C SER A 309 -41.41 -16.34 -22.38
N GLN A 310 -41.17 -16.03 -23.67
CA GLN A 310 -41.92 -15.06 -24.51
C GLN A 310 -42.03 -13.64 -23.87
N LYS A 311 -41.14 -13.31 -22.95
CA LYS A 311 -41.12 -11.99 -22.28
C LYS A 311 -40.28 -10.94 -23.02
N ALA A 312 -39.52 -11.34 -24.02
CA ALA A 312 -38.71 -10.44 -24.84
C ALA A 312 -39.40 -10.16 -26.18
N THR A 313 -39.66 -8.91 -26.47
CA THR A 313 -40.42 -8.46 -27.65
C THR A 313 -39.56 -7.94 -28.80
N GLY A 314 -38.28 -8.22 -28.86
CA GLY A 314 -37.42 -7.78 -29.97
C GLY A 314 -35.91 -8.12 -29.80
N TRP A 315 -35.19 -7.97 -30.92
CA TRP A 315 -33.75 -8.15 -31.00
C TRP A 315 -32.94 -7.13 -30.17
N GLU A 316 -33.55 -6.01 -29.76
CA GLU A 316 -32.97 -4.97 -28.91
C GLU A 316 -32.61 -5.49 -27.49
N ALA A 317 -33.26 -6.57 -27.05
CA ALA A 317 -32.92 -7.26 -25.81
C ALA A 317 -31.60 -8.09 -25.92
N LEU A 318 -31.05 -8.18 -27.11
CA LEU A 318 -29.81 -8.90 -27.42
C LEU A 318 -28.60 -7.97 -27.62
N ASP A 319 -28.70 -6.72 -27.18
CA ASP A 319 -27.52 -5.87 -27.07
C ASP A 319 -26.63 -6.44 -25.96
N ILE A 320 -25.76 -7.38 -26.39
CA ILE A 320 -24.86 -8.08 -25.50
C ILE A 320 -23.52 -7.34 -25.53
N PRO A 321 -23.26 -6.43 -24.58
CA PRO A 321 -21.99 -5.70 -24.52
C PRO A 321 -20.78 -6.64 -24.26
N LEU A 322 -21.05 -7.90 -23.91
CA LEU A 322 -20.07 -8.94 -23.60
C LEU A 322 -19.17 -9.33 -24.77
N PHE A 323 -19.62 -9.21 -26.01
CA PHE A 323 -18.75 -9.52 -27.16
C PHE A 323 -17.62 -8.49 -27.33
N SER A 324 -17.92 -7.21 -27.10
CA SER A 324 -16.90 -6.16 -27.12
C SER A 324 -15.95 -6.28 -25.94
N VAL A 325 -16.44 -6.66 -24.77
CA VAL A 325 -15.64 -6.89 -23.56
C VAL A 325 -14.68 -8.07 -23.76
N TYR A 326 -15.14 -9.16 -24.40
CA TYR A 326 -14.27 -10.32 -24.67
C TYR A 326 -13.16 -9.98 -25.66
N SER A 327 -13.50 -9.31 -26.77
CA SER A 327 -12.50 -8.88 -27.76
C SER A 327 -11.47 -7.94 -27.13
N SER A 328 -11.92 -6.96 -26.39
CA SER A 328 -11.03 -6.03 -25.66
C SER A 328 -10.15 -6.76 -24.63
N PHE A 329 -10.67 -7.78 -23.95
CA PHE A 329 -9.91 -8.59 -23.02
C PHE A 329 -8.86 -9.46 -23.73
N GLU A 330 -9.20 -10.04 -24.90
CA GLU A 330 -8.25 -10.82 -25.70
C GLU A 330 -7.07 -9.95 -26.19
N ASP A 331 -7.38 -8.73 -26.67
CA ASP A 331 -6.38 -7.76 -27.11
C ASP A 331 -5.50 -7.29 -25.93
N GLU A 332 -6.08 -7.03 -24.77
CA GLU A 332 -5.36 -6.62 -23.56
C GLU A 332 -4.48 -7.74 -23.01
N VAL A 333 -4.93 -8.98 -23.08
CA VAL A 333 -4.17 -10.17 -22.72
C VAL A 333 -2.98 -10.36 -23.65
N GLN A 334 -3.17 -10.21 -24.97
CA GLN A 334 -2.09 -10.34 -25.94
C GLN A 334 -1.08 -9.22 -25.74
N ASP A 335 -1.52 -8.00 -25.51
CA ASP A 335 -0.70 -6.84 -25.25
C ASP A 335 0.14 -7.01 -23.96
N LEU A 336 -0.48 -7.49 -22.87
CA LEU A 336 0.22 -7.83 -21.62
C LEU A 336 1.24 -8.96 -21.82
N HIS A 337 0.93 -9.95 -22.67
CA HIS A 337 1.87 -11.01 -23.00
C HIS A 337 3.07 -10.48 -23.77
N ASP A 338 2.84 -9.65 -24.77
CA ASP A 338 3.88 -9.18 -25.69
C ASP A 338 4.75 -8.08 -25.08
N ARG A 339 4.16 -7.16 -24.34
CA ARG A 339 4.87 -6.08 -23.62
C ARG A 339 5.41 -6.51 -22.27
N GLY A 340 4.60 -7.17 -21.45
CA GLY A 340 4.88 -7.41 -20.05
C GLY A 340 6.18 -8.17 -19.81
N PHE A 341 6.60 -8.98 -20.78
CA PHE A 341 7.82 -9.77 -20.63
C PHE A 341 9.09 -8.99 -20.93
N SER A 342 9.12 -8.25 -22.03
CA SER A 342 10.30 -7.48 -22.44
C SER A 342 10.50 -6.22 -21.60
N GLU A 343 9.42 -5.59 -21.16
CA GLU A 343 9.45 -4.33 -20.41
C GLU A 343 9.67 -4.55 -18.91
N VAL A 344 9.09 -5.62 -18.31
CA VAL A 344 9.30 -5.93 -16.89
C VAL A 344 10.77 -6.18 -16.56
N VAL A 345 11.55 -6.70 -17.52
CA VAL A 345 12.94 -7.13 -17.29
C VAL A 345 13.93 -6.43 -18.23
N ALA A 346 13.55 -5.29 -18.84
CA ALA A 346 14.41 -4.57 -19.78
C ALA A 346 15.70 -4.05 -19.11
N GLY A 347 16.84 -4.45 -19.64
CA GLY A 347 18.15 -3.96 -19.22
C GLY A 347 18.59 -4.33 -17.81
N GLY A 348 18.04 -5.39 -17.21
CA GLY A 348 18.40 -5.84 -15.84
C GLY A 348 17.72 -5.05 -14.72
N ASN A 349 16.92 -4.05 -15.04
CA ASN A 349 16.05 -3.35 -14.11
C ASN A 349 14.63 -3.93 -14.16
N VAL A 350 14.03 -4.14 -12.99
CA VAL A 350 12.65 -4.64 -12.88
C VAL A 350 11.72 -3.46 -12.69
N ASP A 351 10.76 -3.30 -13.61
CA ASP A 351 9.64 -2.38 -13.39
C ASP A 351 8.64 -3.03 -12.42
N PHE A 352 8.72 -2.62 -11.15
CA PHE A 352 7.88 -3.19 -10.10
C PHE A 352 6.40 -2.83 -10.22
N ASP A 353 6.06 -1.74 -10.87
CA ASP A 353 4.66 -1.34 -11.06
C ASP A 353 4.02 -2.17 -12.16
N LEU A 354 4.72 -2.34 -13.27
CA LEU A 354 4.30 -3.20 -14.35
C LEU A 354 4.24 -4.67 -13.89
N LEU A 355 5.27 -5.15 -13.18
CA LEU A 355 5.28 -6.49 -12.59
C LEU A 355 4.08 -6.70 -11.64
N ALA A 356 3.79 -5.74 -10.78
CA ALA A 356 2.64 -5.82 -9.88
C ALA A 356 1.31 -5.84 -10.65
N SER A 357 1.17 -5.07 -11.71
CA SER A 357 -0.05 -5.04 -12.53
C SER A 357 -0.27 -6.34 -13.29
N VAL A 358 0.79 -6.96 -13.77
CA VAL A 358 0.77 -8.22 -14.53
C VAL A 358 0.56 -9.44 -13.61
N VAL A 359 1.12 -9.40 -12.40
CA VAL A 359 1.10 -10.53 -11.44
C VAL A 359 -0.14 -10.51 -10.54
N ILE A 360 -0.76 -9.34 -10.36
CA ILE A 360 -2.04 -9.23 -9.64
C ILE A 360 -3.14 -9.52 -10.65
N ASP A 361 -3.93 -10.55 -10.36
CA ASP A 361 -5.12 -10.91 -11.13
C ASP A 361 -6.04 -9.67 -11.28
N PRO A 362 -6.14 -9.07 -12.49
CA PRO A 362 -6.95 -7.86 -12.70
C PRO A 362 -8.44 -8.09 -12.49
N LEU A 363 -8.89 -9.34 -12.50
CA LEU A 363 -10.29 -9.73 -12.35
C LEU A 363 -10.68 -10.08 -10.90
N ARG A 364 -9.73 -10.07 -9.96
CA ARG A 364 -10.04 -10.33 -8.54
C ARG A 364 -10.21 -9.04 -7.75
N GLU A 365 -11.42 -8.76 -7.31
CA GLU A 365 -11.78 -7.68 -6.39
C GLU A 365 -10.94 -7.65 -5.09
N SER A 366 -10.30 -8.76 -4.72
CA SER A 366 -9.52 -8.89 -3.48
C SER A 366 -8.29 -7.99 -3.39
N SER A 367 -7.87 -7.36 -4.49
CA SER A 367 -6.79 -6.38 -4.49
C SER A 367 -7.27 -4.92 -4.40
N TRP A 368 -8.57 -4.68 -4.53
CA TRP A 368 -9.16 -3.35 -4.41
C TRP A 368 -9.08 -2.89 -2.95
N GLY A 369 -8.53 -1.72 -2.73
CA GLY A 369 -8.32 -1.18 -1.38
C GLY A 369 -6.93 -1.41 -0.79
N LEU A 370 -6.07 -2.18 -1.44
CA LEU A 370 -4.66 -2.29 -1.04
C LEU A 370 -3.86 -1.11 -1.59
N GLY A 371 -2.96 -0.56 -0.78
CA GLY A 371 -1.99 0.44 -1.22
C GLY A 371 -1.00 -0.13 -2.26
N ARG A 372 -0.28 0.75 -2.96
CA ARG A 372 0.72 0.37 -3.99
C ARG A 372 1.75 -0.63 -3.43
N ARG A 373 2.28 -0.35 -2.24
CA ARG A 373 3.29 -1.20 -1.58
C ARG A 373 2.78 -2.61 -1.31
N GLU A 374 1.58 -2.73 -0.75
CA GLU A 374 0.97 -4.01 -0.41
C GLU A 374 0.67 -4.84 -1.66
N ARG A 375 0.21 -4.20 -2.74
CA ARG A 375 0.01 -4.85 -4.05
C ARG A 375 1.32 -5.37 -4.60
N SER A 376 2.38 -4.55 -4.59
CA SER A 376 3.70 -4.95 -5.09
C SER A 376 4.29 -6.11 -4.29
N ILE A 377 4.22 -6.08 -2.95
CA ILE A 377 4.71 -7.18 -2.10
C ILE A 377 3.92 -8.46 -2.36
N ARG A 378 2.60 -8.37 -2.53
CA ARG A 378 1.76 -9.53 -2.85
C ARG A 378 2.12 -10.14 -4.20
N GLY A 379 2.33 -9.31 -5.23
CA GLY A 379 2.79 -9.72 -6.55
C GLY A 379 4.15 -10.40 -6.48
N LEU A 380 5.12 -9.76 -5.86
CA LEU A 380 6.47 -10.29 -5.70
C LEU A 380 6.53 -11.58 -4.86
N SER A 381 5.66 -11.74 -3.86
CA SER A 381 5.58 -13.00 -3.10
C SER A 381 5.04 -14.17 -3.94
N ARG A 382 4.14 -13.89 -4.89
CA ARG A 382 3.72 -14.89 -5.89
C ARG A 382 4.87 -15.25 -6.84
N LEU A 383 5.65 -14.25 -7.24
CA LEU A 383 6.84 -14.46 -8.06
C LEU A 383 7.89 -15.30 -7.33
N ALA A 384 8.13 -15.05 -6.03
CA ALA A 384 9.02 -15.88 -5.22
C ALA A 384 8.58 -17.36 -5.22
N ARG A 385 7.27 -17.60 -5.08
CA ARG A 385 6.71 -18.95 -5.19
C ARG A 385 6.96 -19.55 -6.58
N ALA A 386 6.71 -18.79 -7.64
CA ALA A 386 6.92 -19.26 -9.01
C ALA A 386 8.40 -19.57 -9.27
N CYS A 387 9.34 -18.72 -8.79
CA CYS A 387 10.77 -19.01 -8.86
C CYS A 387 11.13 -20.36 -8.20
N ARG A 388 10.55 -20.63 -7.05
CA ARG A 388 10.77 -21.91 -6.33
C ARG A 388 10.20 -23.10 -7.09
N GLU A 389 8.97 -22.97 -7.64
CA GLU A 389 8.34 -24.02 -8.44
C GLU A 389 9.14 -24.32 -9.71
N VAL A 390 9.53 -23.28 -10.42
CA VAL A 390 10.35 -23.34 -11.64
C VAL A 390 11.74 -23.89 -11.33
N GLY A 391 12.39 -23.41 -10.29
CA GLY A 391 13.71 -23.89 -9.86
C GLY A 391 13.69 -25.39 -9.49
N ALA A 392 12.63 -25.86 -8.83
CA ALA A 392 12.49 -27.27 -8.46
C ALA A 392 12.36 -28.19 -9.68
N VAL A 393 11.76 -27.71 -10.77
CA VAL A 393 11.65 -28.46 -12.04
C VAL A 393 12.99 -28.45 -12.77
N LEU A 394 13.66 -27.29 -12.89
CA LEU A 394 15.02 -27.19 -13.48
C LEU A 394 16.03 -28.07 -12.76
N ALA A 395 15.98 -28.12 -11.45
CA ALA A 395 16.88 -28.98 -10.66
C ALA A 395 16.69 -30.48 -10.96
N LYS A 396 15.55 -30.88 -11.48
CA LYS A 396 15.30 -32.27 -11.93
C LYS A 396 15.73 -32.54 -13.37
N GLY A 397 16.19 -31.50 -14.10
CA GLY A 397 16.55 -31.62 -15.52
C GLY A 397 15.35 -31.76 -16.44
N GLU A 398 14.14 -31.42 -15.99
CA GLU A 398 12.93 -31.43 -16.80
C GLU A 398 12.90 -30.25 -17.78
N ASP A 399 12.42 -30.49 -19.02
CA ASP A 399 12.37 -29.46 -20.05
C ASP A 399 11.28 -28.41 -19.77
N PHE A 400 11.66 -27.13 -19.80
CA PHE A 400 10.79 -25.97 -19.58
C PHE A 400 10.09 -25.47 -20.83
N SER A 401 10.27 -26.09 -21.97
CA SER A 401 9.64 -25.68 -23.23
C SER A 401 8.09 -25.59 -23.14
N VAL A 402 7.51 -26.35 -22.20
CA VAL A 402 6.07 -26.36 -21.94
C VAL A 402 5.60 -25.07 -21.24
N TYR A 403 6.42 -24.47 -20.36
CA TYR A 403 6.07 -23.25 -19.62
C TYR A 403 6.34 -21.94 -20.39
N GLY A 404 7.04 -22.02 -21.51
CA GLY A 404 7.38 -20.87 -22.35
C GLY A 404 6.42 -20.59 -23.48
N ARG A 405 5.38 -21.39 -23.66
CA ARG A 405 4.38 -21.19 -24.71
C ARG A 405 3.07 -20.68 -24.11
N PHE A 406 2.71 -19.46 -24.48
CA PHE A 406 1.38 -18.93 -24.24
C PHE A 406 0.37 -19.75 -25.04
N SER A 407 -0.65 -20.30 -24.38
CA SER A 407 -1.81 -20.84 -25.04
C SER A 407 -2.88 -19.75 -25.05
N PRO A 408 -3.19 -19.16 -26.20
CA PRO A 408 -4.20 -18.12 -26.27
C PRO A 408 -5.53 -18.66 -25.72
N PRO A 409 -6.34 -17.78 -25.08
CA PRO A 409 -7.67 -18.16 -24.64
C PRO A 409 -8.47 -18.71 -25.80
N MET A 410 -9.36 -19.64 -25.48
CA MET A 410 -10.17 -20.32 -26.50
C MET A 410 -10.97 -19.31 -27.31
N PRO A 411 -10.90 -19.30 -28.66
CA PRO A 411 -11.61 -18.32 -29.46
C PRO A 411 -13.12 -18.30 -29.15
N MET A 412 -13.71 -17.11 -29.11
CA MET A 412 -15.15 -16.91 -28.84
C MET A 412 -16.04 -17.82 -29.74
N THR A 413 -15.63 -18.01 -30.98
CA THR A 413 -16.32 -18.94 -31.90
C THR A 413 -16.39 -20.38 -31.40
N HIS A 414 -15.37 -20.82 -30.65
CA HIS A 414 -15.35 -22.15 -30.04
C HIS A 414 -16.27 -22.20 -28.83
N THR A 415 -16.23 -21.20 -27.96
CA THR A 415 -17.14 -21.07 -26.82
C THR A 415 -18.61 -21.04 -27.25
N LEU A 416 -18.93 -20.27 -28.29
CA LEU A 416 -20.26 -20.25 -28.87
C LEU A 416 -20.68 -21.62 -29.47
N ARG A 417 -19.77 -22.35 -30.13
CA ARG A 417 -20.06 -23.70 -30.65
C ARG A 417 -20.30 -24.69 -29.51
N MET A 418 -19.48 -24.66 -28.46
CA MET A 418 -19.69 -25.50 -27.29
C MET A 418 -21.01 -25.19 -26.60
N TRP A 419 -21.36 -23.91 -26.46
CA TRP A 419 -22.63 -23.49 -25.92
C TRP A 419 -23.82 -23.96 -26.77
N ALA A 420 -23.75 -23.79 -28.12
CA ALA A 420 -24.78 -24.26 -29.05
C ALA A 420 -24.94 -25.80 -29.03
N SER A 421 -23.90 -26.54 -28.70
CA SER A 421 -23.93 -28.01 -28.51
C SER A 421 -24.41 -28.43 -27.11
N GLY A 422 -24.69 -27.48 -26.19
CA GLY A 422 -25.12 -27.77 -24.82
C GLY A 422 -24.00 -28.25 -23.90
N VAL A 423 -22.74 -28.16 -24.33
CA VAL A 423 -21.56 -28.52 -23.52
C VAL A 423 -21.09 -27.26 -22.77
N ARG A 424 -21.06 -27.33 -21.43
CA ARG A 424 -20.53 -26.26 -20.62
C ARG A 424 -19.00 -26.17 -20.73
N PRO A 425 -18.39 -25.01 -21.01
CA PRO A 425 -16.93 -24.87 -20.94
C PRO A 425 -16.44 -25.29 -19.56
N ARG A 426 -15.31 -25.98 -19.48
CA ARG A 426 -14.71 -26.48 -18.25
C ARG A 426 -13.91 -25.42 -17.56
#